data_31c0880357f8a0cecdc1c6dadd76bb10
#
_entry.id   31c0880357f8a0cecdc1c6dadd76bb10
#
_cell.length_a   1.000
_cell.length_b   1.000
_cell.length_c   1.000
_cell.angle_alpha   90.00
_cell.angle_beta   90.00
_cell.angle_gamma   90.00
#
_symmetry.space_group_name_H-M   'P 1'
#
loop_
_entity.id
_entity.type
_entity.pdbx_description
1 polymer ?
#
loop_
_entity_poly.entity_id
_entity_poly.type
_entity_poly.pdbx_seq_one_letter_code
_entity_poly.pdbx_strand_id
1 'polypeptide(L)'
;MIAALDHVQLAAPPGSEAALRAYYGEVLGMTEIPKPPVLAARGGVWFQTGPVQLHLGIEQDFRPARKAHPGLRVTGIEEFAARLIERGAPVTWDGDLPGHRRFTSEDPVGNRLEFLEPLG
;
A
#
# COMPACT_ATOMS: atom_id res chain seq x y z
N MET A 1 -24.90 -10.49 -5.12
CA MET A 1 -23.80 -11.33 -4.62
C MET A 1 -22.47 -10.61 -4.82
N ILE A 2 -21.52 -10.82 -3.91
CA ILE A 2 -20.19 -10.23 -4.04
C ILE A 2 -19.52 -10.77 -5.30
N ALA A 3 -18.97 -9.89 -6.14
CA ALA A 3 -18.34 -10.25 -7.41
C ALA A 3 -16.81 -10.14 -7.38
N ALA A 4 -16.28 -9.15 -6.68
CA ALA A 4 -14.84 -8.93 -6.65
C ALA A 4 -14.49 -7.93 -5.55
N LEU A 5 -13.21 -7.81 -5.27
CA LEU A 5 -12.69 -6.72 -4.45
C LEU A 5 -12.47 -5.51 -5.36
N ASP A 6 -13.13 -4.39 -5.07
CA ASP A 6 -13.02 -3.17 -5.87
C ASP A 6 -11.78 -2.38 -5.47
N HIS A 7 -11.63 -2.12 -4.18
CA HIS A 7 -10.48 -1.40 -3.65
C HIS A 7 -10.29 -1.73 -2.17
N VAL A 8 -9.12 -1.37 -1.65
CA VAL A 8 -8.86 -1.38 -0.21
C VAL A 8 -8.57 0.05 0.20
N GLN A 9 -9.22 0.52 1.26
CA GLN A 9 -8.93 1.81 1.84
C GLN A 9 -8.15 1.65 3.13
N LEU A 10 -7.05 2.37 3.22
CA LEU A 10 -6.28 2.55 4.44
C LEU A 10 -6.51 3.96 4.96
N ALA A 11 -6.29 4.16 6.24
CA ALA A 11 -6.43 5.48 6.84
C ALA A 11 -5.08 6.20 6.90
N ALA A 12 -5.14 7.51 7.01
CA ALA A 12 -3.94 8.35 7.17
C ALA A 12 -4.32 9.64 7.92
N PRO A 13 -3.35 10.25 8.60
CA PRO A 13 -3.65 11.48 9.33
C PRO A 13 -3.80 12.68 8.39
N PRO A 14 -4.48 13.74 8.83
CA PRO A 14 -4.54 14.99 8.05
C PRO A 14 -3.16 15.50 7.67
N GLY A 15 -3.02 15.99 6.44
CA GLY A 15 -1.78 16.59 5.96
C GLY A 15 -0.72 15.61 5.47
N SER A 16 -1.05 14.32 5.32
CA SER A 16 -0.08 13.30 4.94
C SER A 16 0.00 13.01 3.43
N GLU A 17 -0.78 13.71 2.61
CA GLU A 17 -0.90 13.38 1.19
C GLU A 17 0.44 13.38 0.45
N ALA A 18 1.31 14.35 0.73
CA ALA A 18 2.62 14.40 0.06
C ALA A 18 3.48 13.17 0.38
N ALA A 19 3.50 12.74 1.64
CA ALA A 19 4.23 11.55 2.06
C ALA A 19 3.63 10.28 1.43
N LEU A 20 2.30 10.22 1.33
CA LEU A 20 1.61 9.08 0.70
C LEU A 20 1.94 9.01 -0.78
N ARG A 21 1.98 10.13 -1.50
CA ARG A 21 2.39 10.16 -2.90
C ARG A 21 3.81 9.66 -3.09
N ALA A 22 4.71 10.04 -2.19
CA ALA A 22 6.10 9.57 -2.25
C ALA A 22 6.18 8.05 -2.08
N TYR A 23 5.44 7.48 -1.15
CA TYR A 23 5.49 6.03 -0.91
C TYR A 23 4.71 5.23 -1.96
N TYR A 24 3.42 5.47 -2.08
CA TYR A 24 2.57 4.68 -2.99
C TYR A 24 2.88 4.98 -4.46
N GLY A 25 3.16 6.23 -4.80
CA GLY A 25 3.47 6.64 -6.16
C GLY A 25 4.90 6.33 -6.55
N GLU A 26 5.88 6.88 -5.83
CA GLU A 26 7.28 6.77 -6.24
C GLU A 26 7.93 5.47 -5.80
N VAL A 27 7.74 5.03 -4.54
CA VAL A 27 8.37 3.82 -4.03
C VAL A 27 7.69 2.57 -4.58
N LEU A 28 6.37 2.45 -4.42
CA LEU A 28 5.63 1.28 -4.89
C LEU A 28 5.36 1.29 -6.40
N GLY A 29 5.44 2.45 -7.04
CA GLY A 29 5.25 2.56 -8.48
C GLY A 29 3.79 2.58 -8.93
N MET A 30 2.86 2.93 -8.04
CA MET A 30 1.44 3.06 -8.39
C MET A 30 1.16 4.42 -9.01
N THR A 31 0.08 4.51 -9.76
CA THR A 31 -0.35 5.76 -10.39
C THR A 31 -1.45 6.41 -9.56
N GLU A 32 -1.28 7.67 -9.22
CA GLU A 32 -2.36 8.41 -8.57
C GLU A 32 -3.50 8.62 -9.55
N ILE A 33 -4.75 8.36 -9.10
CA ILE A 33 -5.95 8.56 -9.89
C ILE A 33 -6.81 9.65 -9.25
N PRO A 34 -7.58 10.41 -10.07
CA PRO A 34 -8.38 11.50 -9.53
C PRO A 34 -9.55 10.99 -8.71
N LYS A 35 -9.89 11.76 -7.68
CA LYS A 35 -11.09 11.53 -6.87
C LYS A 35 -12.25 12.38 -7.40
N PRO A 36 -13.48 11.88 -7.32
CA PRO A 36 -14.64 12.72 -7.61
C PRO A 36 -14.64 13.96 -6.70
N PRO A 37 -15.14 15.11 -7.19
CA PRO A 37 -15.05 16.39 -6.44
C PRO A 37 -15.57 16.33 -4.99
N VAL A 38 -16.68 15.63 -4.77
CA VAL A 38 -17.26 15.49 -3.42
C VAL A 38 -16.30 14.76 -2.49
N LEU A 39 -15.63 13.72 -2.98
CA LEU A 39 -14.67 12.94 -2.19
C LEU A 39 -13.33 13.65 -2.09
N ALA A 40 -12.93 14.38 -3.12
CA ALA A 40 -11.68 15.15 -3.11
C ALA A 40 -11.67 16.17 -1.97
N ALA A 41 -12.82 16.75 -1.66
CA ALA A 41 -12.94 17.73 -0.58
C ALA A 41 -12.65 17.15 0.80
N ARG A 42 -12.71 15.81 0.95
CA ARG A 42 -12.41 15.14 2.23
C ARG A 42 -10.93 14.89 2.45
N GLY A 43 -10.08 15.21 1.45
CA GLY A 43 -8.66 14.90 1.50
C GLY A 43 -8.36 13.44 1.15
N GLY A 44 -7.09 13.06 1.26
CA GLY A 44 -6.64 11.73 0.91
C GLY A 44 -6.26 11.61 -0.56
N VAL A 45 -5.77 10.44 -0.94
CA VAL A 45 -5.30 10.16 -2.31
C VAL A 45 -5.64 8.73 -2.70
N TRP A 46 -5.88 8.51 -3.98
CA TRP A 46 -6.17 7.20 -4.56
C TRP A 46 -5.07 6.80 -5.53
N PHE A 47 -4.69 5.52 -5.48
CA PHE A 47 -3.65 4.96 -6.34
C PHE A 47 -4.15 3.70 -7.04
N GLN A 48 -3.61 3.46 -8.25
CA GLN A 48 -3.98 2.29 -9.04
C GLN A 48 -2.76 1.71 -9.75
N THR A 49 -2.71 0.40 -9.83
CA THR A 49 -1.79 -0.35 -10.70
C THR A 49 -2.58 -1.52 -11.29
N GLY A 50 -2.82 -1.50 -12.62
CA GLY A 50 -3.68 -2.51 -13.24
C GLY A 50 -5.05 -2.56 -12.55
N PRO A 51 -5.51 -3.74 -12.11
CA PRO A 51 -6.79 -3.87 -11.42
C PRO A 51 -6.71 -3.56 -9.92
N VAL A 52 -5.53 -3.27 -9.41
CA VAL A 52 -5.32 -3.03 -7.97
C VAL A 52 -5.51 -1.56 -7.65
N GLN A 53 -6.40 -1.26 -6.71
CA GLN A 53 -6.60 0.10 -6.21
C GLN A 53 -6.42 0.15 -4.70
N LEU A 54 -5.63 1.11 -4.25
CA LEU A 54 -5.46 1.44 -2.85
C LEU A 54 -5.88 2.89 -2.64
N HIS A 55 -6.80 3.10 -1.72
CA HIS A 55 -7.29 4.42 -1.35
C HIS A 55 -6.76 4.78 0.04
N LEU A 56 -6.28 5.99 0.20
CA LEU A 56 -5.82 6.51 1.48
C LEU A 56 -6.82 7.58 1.92
N GLY A 57 -7.58 7.29 2.98
CA GLY A 57 -8.60 8.19 3.49
C GLY A 57 -8.12 8.89 4.76
N ILE A 58 -8.44 10.18 4.88
CA ILE A 58 -8.03 10.96 6.05
C ILE A 58 -8.93 10.64 7.23
N GLU A 59 -8.29 10.37 8.37
CA GLU A 59 -8.98 10.04 9.62
C GLU A 59 -8.44 10.94 10.73
N GLN A 60 -9.34 11.65 11.40
CA GLN A 60 -8.99 12.35 12.64
C GLN A 60 -8.69 11.29 13.70
N ASP A 61 -7.83 11.61 14.65
CA ASP A 61 -7.40 10.66 15.69
C ASP A 61 -6.84 9.35 15.10
N PHE A 62 -6.10 9.49 14.00
CA PHE A 62 -5.54 8.36 13.26
C PHE A 62 -4.61 7.51 14.12
N ARG A 63 -4.76 6.17 13.95
CA ARG A 63 -3.80 5.18 14.45
C ARG A 63 -3.47 4.22 13.31
N PRO A 64 -2.18 3.92 13.08
CA PRO A 64 -1.82 3.01 11.99
C PRO A 64 -2.35 1.61 12.21
N ALA A 65 -2.79 0.99 11.12
CA ALA A 65 -3.22 -0.41 11.12
C ALA A 65 -1.97 -1.30 11.06
N ARG A 66 -1.71 -2.02 12.15
CA ARG A 66 -0.53 -2.88 12.26
C ARG A 66 -0.88 -4.35 12.12
N LYS A 67 -2.07 -4.75 12.55
CA LYS A 67 -2.55 -6.13 12.38
C LYS A 67 -3.32 -6.27 11.07
N ALA A 68 -4.33 -5.45 10.87
CA ALA A 68 -5.05 -5.40 9.59
C ALA A 68 -4.14 -4.78 8.53
N HIS A 69 -4.00 -5.46 7.38
CA HIS A 69 -3.11 -4.99 6.31
C HIS A 69 -3.50 -5.63 4.98
N PRO A 70 -3.28 -4.97 3.87
CA PRO A 70 -3.47 -5.59 2.57
C PRO A 70 -2.30 -6.52 2.26
N GLY A 71 -2.60 -7.63 1.58
CA GLY A 71 -1.60 -8.52 1.01
C GLY A 71 -1.59 -8.30 -0.51
N LEU A 72 -0.47 -7.88 -1.05
CA LEU A 72 -0.32 -7.52 -2.44
C LEU A 72 0.63 -8.49 -3.13
N ARG A 73 0.13 -9.17 -4.17
CA ARG A 73 0.98 -10.06 -4.97
C ARG A 73 1.86 -9.21 -5.89
N VAL A 74 3.14 -9.54 -5.93
CA VAL A 74 4.09 -8.87 -6.81
C VAL A 74 4.80 -9.90 -7.68
N THR A 75 5.39 -9.44 -8.77
CA THR A 75 6.27 -10.23 -9.61
C THR A 75 7.69 -9.72 -9.41
N GLY A 76 8.69 -10.63 -9.36
CA GLY A 76 10.06 -10.23 -9.12
C GLY A 76 10.27 -9.65 -7.73
N ILE A 77 9.82 -10.37 -6.70
CA ILE A 77 9.80 -9.85 -5.32
C ILE A 77 11.18 -9.44 -4.81
N GLU A 78 12.25 -10.12 -5.25
CA GLU A 78 13.61 -9.77 -4.81
C GLU A 78 13.99 -8.38 -5.31
N GLU A 79 13.71 -8.09 -6.57
CA GLU A 79 13.99 -6.78 -7.16
C GLU A 79 13.10 -5.71 -6.56
N PHE A 80 11.84 -6.07 -6.28
CA PHE A 80 10.90 -5.15 -5.67
C PHE A 80 11.36 -4.76 -4.26
N ALA A 81 11.81 -5.73 -3.47
CA ALA A 81 12.35 -5.47 -2.14
C ALA A 81 13.59 -4.56 -2.21
N ALA A 82 14.48 -4.84 -3.16
CA ALA A 82 15.67 -4.02 -3.35
C ALA A 82 15.31 -2.57 -3.70
N ARG A 83 14.28 -2.38 -4.50
CA ARG A 83 13.78 -1.04 -4.84
C ARG A 83 13.28 -0.31 -3.58
N LEU A 84 12.53 -0.99 -2.72
CA LEU A 84 12.04 -0.38 -1.49
C LEU A 84 13.19 0.02 -0.58
N ILE A 85 14.17 -0.87 -0.38
CA ILE A 85 15.34 -0.60 0.45
C ILE A 85 16.12 0.59 -0.09
N GLU A 86 16.37 0.64 -1.38
CA GLU A 86 17.08 1.73 -2.03
C GLU A 86 16.40 3.08 -1.81
N ARG A 87 15.08 3.07 -1.71
CA ARG A 87 14.27 4.28 -1.51
C ARG A 87 13.95 4.55 -0.04
N GLY A 88 14.58 3.81 0.87
CA GLY A 88 14.47 4.05 2.30
C GLY A 88 13.22 3.47 2.97
N ALA A 89 12.47 2.62 2.28
CA ALA A 89 11.31 1.97 2.88
C ALA A 89 11.74 0.70 3.63
N PRO A 90 11.09 0.36 4.74
CA PRO A 90 11.46 -0.84 5.50
C PRO A 90 11.05 -2.11 4.75
N VAL A 91 11.89 -3.15 4.87
CA VAL A 91 11.64 -4.47 4.31
C VAL A 91 11.98 -5.50 5.38
N THR A 92 10.98 -6.30 5.76
CA THR A 92 11.19 -7.38 6.74
C THR A 92 10.73 -8.69 6.10
N TRP A 93 11.69 -9.54 5.75
CA TRP A 93 11.41 -10.85 5.17
C TRP A 93 10.83 -11.81 6.20
N ASP A 94 9.93 -12.68 5.75
CA ASP A 94 9.23 -13.65 6.58
C ASP A 94 9.08 -14.96 5.81
N GLY A 95 9.60 -16.05 6.34
CA GLY A 95 9.54 -17.37 5.72
C GLY A 95 8.40 -18.25 6.21
N ASP A 96 7.47 -17.73 7.01
CA ASP A 96 6.47 -18.55 7.67
C ASP A 96 5.28 -18.94 6.79
N LEU A 97 5.12 -18.32 5.61
CA LEU A 97 4.04 -18.67 4.71
C LEU A 97 4.51 -19.72 3.70
N PRO A 98 4.04 -20.98 3.81
CA PRO A 98 4.47 -22.03 2.88
C PRO A 98 4.13 -21.68 1.43
N GLY A 99 5.05 -22.00 0.52
CA GLY A 99 4.84 -21.82 -0.91
C GLY A 99 4.95 -20.39 -1.40
N HIS A 100 5.44 -19.49 -0.58
CA HIS A 100 5.55 -18.07 -0.94
C HIS A 100 6.87 -17.48 -0.46
N ARG A 101 7.37 -16.51 -1.21
CA ARG A 101 8.31 -15.52 -0.71
C ARG A 101 7.50 -14.29 -0.30
N ARG A 102 7.73 -13.77 0.87
CA ARG A 102 7.00 -12.57 1.30
C ARG A 102 7.84 -11.67 2.21
N PHE A 103 7.51 -10.40 2.20
CA PHE A 103 8.04 -9.45 3.17
C PHE A 103 6.95 -8.45 3.56
N THR A 104 7.16 -7.78 4.67
CA THR A 104 6.30 -6.66 5.07
C THR A 104 7.05 -5.35 4.95
N SER A 105 6.29 -4.28 4.75
CA SER A 105 6.77 -2.92 4.77
C SER A 105 5.81 -2.10 5.60
N GLU A 106 6.17 -0.87 5.87
CA GLU A 106 5.28 0.12 6.47
C GLU A 106 5.26 1.36 5.60
N ASP A 107 4.07 1.93 5.41
CA ASP A 107 3.98 3.20 4.73
C ASP A 107 4.46 4.35 5.65
N PRO A 108 4.58 5.58 5.13
CA PRO A 108 5.15 6.68 5.94
C PRO A 108 4.33 7.07 7.16
N VAL A 109 3.08 6.63 7.25
CA VAL A 109 2.24 6.91 8.42
C VAL A 109 2.09 5.70 9.33
N GLY A 110 2.82 4.61 9.05
CA GLY A 110 2.90 3.43 9.91
C GLY A 110 1.93 2.31 9.59
N ASN A 111 1.14 2.39 8.52
CA ASN A 111 0.30 1.27 8.11
C ASN A 111 1.15 0.13 7.58
N ARG A 112 0.80 -1.10 7.97
CA ARG A 112 1.51 -2.29 7.52
C ARG A 112 1.01 -2.74 6.15
N LEU A 113 1.95 -3.12 5.28
CA LEU A 113 1.65 -3.76 4.00
C LEU A 113 2.44 -5.06 3.89
N GLU A 114 1.84 -6.04 3.24
CA GLU A 114 2.49 -7.32 2.95
C GLU A 114 2.63 -7.47 1.43
N PHE A 115 3.80 -7.93 0.99
CA PHE A 115 4.08 -8.23 -0.41
C PHE A 115 4.49 -9.69 -0.52
N LEU A 116 3.92 -10.41 -1.49
CA LEU A 116 4.17 -11.85 -1.62
C LEU A 116 4.18 -12.29 -3.07
N GLU A 117 4.94 -13.36 -3.31
CA GLU A 117 5.03 -13.98 -4.62
C GLU A 117 5.03 -15.49 -4.45
N PRO A 118 4.18 -16.23 -5.17
CA PRO A 118 4.18 -17.69 -5.10
C PRO A 118 5.51 -18.27 -5.59
N LEU A 119 5.98 -19.32 -4.93
CA LEU A 119 7.14 -20.09 -5.36
C LEU A 119 6.69 -21.09 -6.42
N GLY A 120 7.12 -20.90 -7.62
CA GLY A 120 6.88 -21.81 -8.73
C GLY A 120 5.47 -22.17 -9.01
#